data_527bb7b26333186cc3e1db2fd5c219fb
#
_entry.id   527bb7b26333186cc3e1db2fd5c219fb
#
_cell.length_a   1.000
_cell.length_b   1.000
_cell.length_c   1.000
_cell.angle_alpha   90.00
_cell.angle_beta   90.00
_cell.angle_gamma   90.00
#
_symmetry.space_group_name_H-M   'P 1'
#
loop_
_entity.id
_entity.type
_entity.pdbx_description
1 polymer ?
#
loop_
_entity_poly.entity_id
_entity_poly.type
_entity_poly.pdbx_seq_one_letter_code
_entity_poly.pdbx_strand_id
1 'polypeptide(L)'
;MKKKFVASVLGAGVIAVVLSSAFAFAKGEKTMNQNSVSEDTMQWRLPPNMDKDGKIDFSKIPEGAYKEGLKYGQKIFNETYGTIGDGAKGEGKGMVQSKLSCASCHGAGGASKNQFSLVGVFAHYPESNYRGPGILTMGDRINACMVRSENGKPLDKNSKEMKALVAYMYFLSKGVPVGTKVLTDYNSKPVLDTSKGGDPKAGKLVFENKCAACHGKNGEGTINPDKKSGNYFAFPALWGKDAYNTGAGMQHYDKLAKYIKLNMPKGNATLSDKEALDVAAFIHIQDKPKFMGH
;
A
#
# COMPACT_ATOMS: atom_id res chain seq x y z
N MET A 1 -79.38 56.66 10.00
CA MET A 1 -80.08 56.35 11.28
C MET A 1 -79.64 54.99 11.79
N LYS A 2 -79.21 54.92 13.04
CA LYS A 2 -79.21 53.75 13.96
C LYS A 2 -78.26 52.55 13.53
N LYS A 3 -77.51 51.86 14.34
CA LYS A 3 -77.10 51.98 15.77
C LYS A 3 -75.91 51.09 15.95
N LYS A 4 -75.02 51.43 16.82
CA LYS A 4 -73.96 50.64 17.35
C LYS A 4 -74.47 49.36 17.99
N PHE A 5 -73.72 48.25 17.85
CA PHE A 5 -73.63 47.22 18.88
C PHE A 5 -72.20 46.73 18.98
N VAL A 6 -71.65 46.89 20.14
CA VAL A 6 -70.40 46.35 20.62
C VAL A 6 -70.74 44.97 21.18
N ALA A 7 -70.02 43.91 20.72
CA ALA A 7 -69.94 42.66 21.46
C ALA A 7 -68.48 42.18 21.47
N SER A 8 -67.93 42.33 22.65
CA SER A 8 -66.67 41.76 23.04
C SER A 8 -66.86 40.25 23.21
N VAL A 9 -65.99 39.41 22.50
CA VAL A 9 -65.85 38.00 22.83
C VAL A 9 -64.34 37.73 22.94
N LEU A 10 -63.98 37.45 24.16
CA LEU A 10 -62.69 36.84 24.52
C LEU A 10 -62.63 35.45 23.84
N GLY A 11 -61.68 35.25 22.95
CA GLY A 11 -61.36 33.95 22.35
C GLY A 11 -59.92 33.65 22.57
N ALA A 12 -59.69 32.60 23.31
CA ALA A 12 -58.38 32.07 23.68
C ALA A 12 -57.43 31.89 22.49
N GLY A 13 -56.32 32.57 22.49
CA GLY A 13 -55.25 32.36 21.54
C GLY A 13 -54.54 31.04 21.80
N VAL A 14 -54.76 30.07 20.93
CA VAL A 14 -53.91 28.90 20.84
C VAL A 14 -52.61 29.35 20.17
N ILE A 15 -51.59 29.58 20.99
CA ILE A 15 -50.24 29.75 20.48
C ILE A 15 -49.77 28.36 20.01
N ALA A 16 -49.88 28.11 18.72
CA ALA A 16 -49.18 27.00 18.10
C ALA A 16 -47.69 27.31 18.15
N VAL A 17 -46.99 26.78 19.15
CA VAL A 17 -45.53 26.72 19.18
C VAL A 17 -45.12 25.69 18.11
N VAL A 18 -44.84 26.18 16.92
CA VAL A 18 -44.12 25.40 15.91
C VAL A 18 -42.68 25.26 16.43
N LEU A 19 -42.42 24.15 17.09
CA LEU A 19 -41.07 23.70 17.35
C LEU A 19 -40.42 23.32 15.98
N SER A 20 -39.92 24.33 15.29
CA SER A 20 -38.93 24.13 14.26
C SER A 20 -37.67 23.61 14.94
N SER A 21 -37.51 22.30 15.03
CA SER A 21 -36.22 21.67 15.32
C SER A 21 -35.30 21.94 14.13
N ALA A 22 -34.79 23.19 14.11
CA ALA A 22 -33.60 23.45 13.33
C ALA A 22 -32.47 22.62 13.96
N PHE A 23 -32.18 21.49 13.36
CA PHE A 23 -30.88 20.89 13.56
C PHE A 23 -29.86 21.90 13.02
N ALA A 24 -29.43 22.78 13.88
CA ALA A 24 -28.20 23.52 13.69
C ALA A 24 -27.09 22.48 13.71
N PHE A 25 -26.69 22.02 12.51
CA PHE A 25 -25.37 21.44 12.36
C PHE A 25 -24.39 22.50 12.84
N ALA A 26 -23.91 22.33 14.06
CA ALA A 26 -22.85 23.14 14.60
C ALA A 26 -21.67 23.02 13.63
N LYS A 27 -21.40 24.07 12.87
CA LYS A 27 -20.10 24.32 12.26
C LYS A 27 -19.12 24.53 13.42
N GLY A 28 -18.51 23.46 13.81
CA GLY A 28 -17.58 23.42 14.92
C GLY A 28 -17.03 21.99 15.02
N GLU A 29 -16.74 21.32 13.90
CA GLU A 29 -15.74 20.28 13.93
C GLU A 29 -14.43 20.97 14.34
N LYS A 30 -14.18 20.97 15.65
CA LYS A 30 -12.81 20.95 16.11
C LYS A 30 -12.22 19.74 15.39
N THR A 31 -11.42 19.99 14.37
CA THR A 31 -10.47 19.00 13.88
C THR A 31 -9.82 18.42 15.12
N MET A 32 -10.17 17.17 15.45
CA MET A 32 -9.45 16.45 16.50
C MET A 32 -8.00 16.55 16.10
N ASN A 33 -7.24 17.25 16.92
CA ASN A 33 -5.82 17.41 16.71
C ASN A 33 -5.24 16.00 16.75
N GLN A 34 -4.94 15.43 15.58
CA GLN A 34 -4.39 14.10 15.44
C GLN A 34 -3.05 13.95 16.18
N ASN A 35 -2.53 15.03 16.75
CA ASN A 35 -1.28 15.08 17.52
C ASN A 35 -1.45 14.77 19.02
N SER A 36 -2.64 14.41 19.51
CA SER A 36 -2.86 14.19 20.95
C SER A 36 -3.04 12.73 21.37
N VAL A 37 -3.17 11.80 20.43
CA VAL A 37 -3.04 10.38 20.73
C VAL A 37 -1.61 10.00 20.41
N SER A 38 -0.79 9.74 21.42
CA SER A 38 0.53 9.14 21.21
C SER A 38 0.31 7.81 20.50
N GLU A 39 0.64 7.76 19.20
CA GLU A 39 0.58 6.54 18.43
C GLU A 39 1.53 5.54 19.11
N ASP A 40 1.00 4.45 19.63
CA ASP A 40 1.84 3.41 20.22
C ASP A 40 2.83 2.92 19.15
N THR A 41 4.08 2.82 19.53
CA THR A 41 5.14 2.42 18.61
C THR A 41 5.90 1.21 19.14
N MET A 42 6.36 0.36 18.24
CA MET A 42 7.29 -0.71 18.57
C MET A 42 8.38 -0.83 17.53
N GLN A 43 9.55 -1.32 17.97
CA GLN A 43 10.66 -1.58 17.06
C GLN A 43 10.29 -2.75 16.12
N TRP A 44 10.73 -2.63 14.88
CA TRP A 44 10.58 -3.70 13.90
C TRP A 44 11.26 -4.99 14.38
N ARG A 45 10.55 -6.09 14.23
CA ARG A 45 11.06 -7.45 14.46
C ARG A 45 10.41 -8.41 13.49
N LEU A 46 11.06 -9.52 13.21
CA LEU A 46 10.46 -10.57 12.38
C LEU A 46 9.21 -11.16 13.06
N PRO A 47 8.20 -11.51 12.28
CA PRO A 47 7.07 -12.29 12.78
C PRO A 47 7.56 -13.63 13.38
N PRO A 48 6.84 -14.18 14.37
CA PRO A 48 7.17 -15.50 14.90
C PRO A 48 7.22 -16.56 13.79
N ASN A 49 8.19 -17.46 13.85
CA ASN A 49 8.40 -18.55 12.89
C ASN A 49 8.73 -18.09 11.45
N MET A 50 9.27 -16.88 11.28
CA MET A 50 9.77 -16.40 9.99
C MET A 50 11.26 -16.06 10.14
N ASP A 51 12.06 -16.45 9.15
CA ASP A 51 13.49 -16.12 9.09
C ASP A 51 13.75 -14.78 8.37
N LYS A 52 15.02 -14.34 8.37
CA LYS A 52 15.46 -13.09 7.73
C LYS A 52 15.25 -13.08 6.21
N ASP A 53 15.13 -14.24 5.58
CA ASP A 53 14.90 -14.40 4.15
C ASP A 53 13.39 -14.50 3.82
N GLY A 54 12.52 -14.23 4.82
CA GLY A 54 11.07 -14.21 4.66
C GLY A 54 10.44 -15.59 4.54
N LYS A 55 11.16 -16.65 4.92
CA LYS A 55 10.64 -18.03 4.90
C LYS A 55 9.96 -18.35 6.22
N ILE A 56 8.78 -18.95 6.13
CA ILE A 56 8.02 -19.41 7.30
C ILE A 56 8.40 -20.84 7.64
N ASP A 57 8.69 -21.10 8.91
CA ASP A 57 8.79 -22.46 9.43
C ASP A 57 7.39 -23.03 9.64
N PHE A 58 6.85 -23.66 8.61
CA PHE A 58 5.52 -24.26 8.63
C PHE A 58 5.39 -25.47 9.57
N SER A 59 6.50 -26.04 10.07
CA SER A 59 6.45 -27.12 11.09
C SER A 59 5.89 -26.61 12.41
N LYS A 60 6.00 -25.33 12.69
CA LYS A 60 5.49 -24.65 13.89
C LYS A 60 4.03 -24.21 13.80
N ILE A 61 3.38 -24.46 12.67
CA ILE A 61 1.99 -24.05 12.41
C ILE A 61 1.14 -25.32 12.35
N PRO A 62 0.07 -25.42 13.17
CA PRO A 62 -0.82 -26.58 13.16
C PRO A 62 -1.38 -26.87 11.78
N GLU A 63 -1.56 -28.15 11.47
CA GLU A 63 -2.18 -28.58 10.20
C GLU A 63 -3.63 -28.06 10.10
N GLY A 64 -4.08 -27.82 8.87
CA GLY A 64 -5.44 -27.39 8.60
C GLY A 64 -5.53 -26.22 7.62
N ALA A 65 -6.75 -25.75 7.38
CA ALA A 65 -7.06 -24.75 6.38
C ALA A 65 -6.26 -23.44 6.52
N TYR A 66 -5.95 -23.03 7.77
CA TYR A 66 -5.15 -21.83 8.00
C TYR A 66 -3.71 -21.98 7.48
N LYS A 67 -3.06 -23.11 7.75
CA LYS A 67 -1.70 -23.41 7.28
C LYS A 67 -1.65 -23.43 5.75
N GLU A 68 -2.62 -24.08 5.11
CA GLU A 68 -2.70 -24.15 3.65
C GLU A 68 -3.00 -22.77 3.03
N GLY A 69 -3.91 -22.00 3.63
CA GLY A 69 -4.17 -20.61 3.23
C GLY A 69 -2.93 -19.74 3.36
N LEU A 70 -2.15 -19.91 4.45
CA LEU A 70 -0.93 -19.17 4.68
C LEU A 70 0.17 -19.50 3.67
N LYS A 71 0.36 -20.79 3.34
CA LYS A 71 1.28 -21.22 2.27
C LYS A 71 0.90 -20.60 0.93
N TYR A 72 -0.39 -20.63 0.60
CA TYR A 72 -0.89 -20.06 -0.64
C TYR A 72 -0.74 -18.54 -0.67
N GLY A 73 -1.06 -17.84 0.43
CA GLY A 73 -0.88 -16.39 0.55
C GLY A 73 0.59 -15.97 0.41
N GLN A 74 1.52 -16.69 1.05
CA GLN A 74 2.96 -16.47 0.89
C GLN A 74 3.41 -16.69 -0.56
N LYS A 75 2.89 -17.73 -1.21
CA LYS A 75 3.18 -18.01 -2.62
C LYS A 75 2.69 -16.89 -3.53
N ILE A 76 1.43 -16.46 -3.40
CA ILE A 76 0.90 -15.31 -4.15
C ILE A 76 1.79 -14.09 -3.93
N PHE A 77 2.16 -13.80 -2.69
CA PHE A 77 2.96 -12.64 -2.34
C PHE A 77 4.34 -12.64 -2.98
N ASN A 78 5.04 -13.76 -2.90
CA ASN A 78 6.41 -13.88 -3.42
C ASN A 78 6.46 -14.10 -4.93
N GLU A 79 5.44 -14.72 -5.52
CA GLU A 79 5.39 -15.20 -6.90
C GLU A 79 4.09 -14.76 -7.58
N THR A 80 3.72 -13.48 -7.44
CA THR A 80 2.40 -12.95 -7.84
C THR A 80 2.11 -13.24 -9.31
N TYR A 81 3.03 -12.87 -10.22
CA TYR A 81 2.84 -13.08 -11.65
C TYR A 81 2.66 -14.56 -12.02
N GLY A 82 3.47 -15.44 -11.49
CA GLY A 82 3.39 -16.88 -11.78
C GLY A 82 2.22 -17.59 -11.10
N THR A 83 1.62 -16.97 -10.07
CA THR A 83 0.55 -17.58 -9.28
C THR A 83 -0.84 -17.08 -9.70
N ILE A 84 -0.98 -15.78 -9.98
CA ILE A 84 -2.27 -15.15 -10.32
C ILE A 84 -2.19 -14.20 -11.53
N GLY A 85 -1.04 -14.05 -12.18
CA GLY A 85 -0.88 -13.30 -13.42
C GLY A 85 -1.07 -14.15 -14.67
N ASP A 86 -0.69 -13.61 -15.82
CA ASP A 86 -0.80 -14.33 -17.11
C ASP A 86 0.11 -15.57 -17.16
N GLY A 87 1.16 -15.63 -16.36
CA GLY A 87 2.02 -16.80 -16.18
C GLY A 87 1.40 -17.92 -15.36
N ALA A 88 0.29 -17.69 -14.71
CA ALA A 88 -0.39 -18.65 -13.84
C ALA A 88 -1.09 -19.75 -14.66
N LYS A 89 -1.21 -20.95 -14.04
CA LYS A 89 -1.94 -22.09 -14.61
C LYS A 89 -3.30 -22.37 -13.96
N GLY A 90 -3.67 -21.59 -12.94
CA GLY A 90 -4.89 -21.79 -12.13
C GLY A 90 -6.00 -20.77 -12.37
N GLU A 91 -7.03 -20.86 -11.53
CA GLU A 91 -8.24 -20.00 -11.60
C GLU A 91 -7.94 -18.50 -11.44
N GLY A 92 -6.86 -18.15 -10.72
CA GLY A 92 -6.40 -16.77 -10.57
C GLY A 92 -5.67 -16.17 -11.77
N LYS A 93 -5.58 -16.90 -12.90
CA LYS A 93 -4.88 -16.43 -14.10
C LYS A 93 -5.43 -15.09 -14.59
N GLY A 94 -4.50 -14.18 -14.95
CA GLY A 94 -4.84 -12.89 -15.56
C GLY A 94 -5.31 -11.81 -14.58
N MET A 95 -5.13 -12.02 -13.26
CA MET A 95 -5.51 -11.03 -12.27
C MET A 95 -4.51 -9.86 -12.18
N VAL A 96 -3.26 -10.05 -12.61
CA VAL A 96 -2.22 -9.01 -12.69
C VAL A 96 -1.64 -8.93 -14.09
N GLN A 97 -1.35 -7.71 -14.54
CA GLN A 97 -0.78 -7.42 -15.86
C GLN A 97 0.70 -7.04 -15.76
N SER A 98 1.13 -6.41 -14.65
CA SER A 98 2.56 -6.24 -14.42
C SER A 98 3.21 -7.62 -14.24
N LYS A 99 4.47 -7.72 -14.59
CA LYS A 99 5.23 -8.97 -14.35
C LYS A 99 5.97 -8.94 -13.01
N LEU A 100 5.55 -8.04 -12.13
CA LEU A 100 6.08 -7.88 -10.78
C LEU A 100 5.48 -8.91 -9.83
N SER A 101 6.01 -8.94 -8.63
CA SER A 101 5.43 -9.60 -7.47
C SER A 101 5.39 -8.62 -6.31
N CYS A 102 4.50 -8.81 -5.34
CA CYS A 102 4.43 -7.96 -4.14
C CYS A 102 5.79 -7.84 -3.46
N ALA A 103 6.55 -8.94 -3.44
CA ALA A 103 7.92 -8.98 -2.93
C ALA A 103 8.90 -8.09 -3.70
N SER A 104 8.62 -7.68 -4.94
CA SER A 104 9.48 -6.77 -5.70
C SER A 104 9.67 -5.41 -5.01
N CYS A 105 8.66 -4.94 -4.29
CA CYS A 105 8.70 -3.70 -3.53
C CYS A 105 8.80 -3.92 -2.01
N HIS A 106 8.15 -4.99 -1.51
CA HIS A 106 8.06 -5.26 -0.07
C HIS A 106 9.16 -6.18 0.47
N GLY A 107 10.05 -6.63 -0.42
CA GLY A 107 11.14 -7.53 -0.06
C GLY A 107 10.71 -8.96 0.25
N ALA A 108 11.65 -9.78 0.63
CA ALA A 108 11.44 -11.19 0.90
C ALA A 108 10.34 -11.40 1.95
N GLY A 109 9.30 -12.11 1.57
CA GLY A 109 8.15 -12.38 2.42
C GLY A 109 7.42 -11.15 2.97
N GLY A 110 7.69 -9.93 2.51
CA GLY A 110 7.08 -8.70 3.04
C GLY A 110 7.63 -8.27 4.40
N ALA A 111 8.65 -8.95 4.92
CA ALA A 111 9.21 -8.68 6.24
C ALA A 111 10.55 -7.91 6.20
N SER A 112 11.04 -7.53 5.03
CA SER A 112 12.28 -6.75 4.93
C SER A 112 12.13 -5.38 5.57
N LYS A 113 12.96 -5.05 6.57
CA LYS A 113 12.81 -3.85 7.41
C LYS A 113 12.66 -2.55 6.61
N ASN A 114 13.46 -2.36 5.56
CA ASN A 114 13.54 -1.10 4.82
C ASN A 114 12.89 -1.14 3.43
N GLN A 115 12.29 -2.26 3.03
CA GLN A 115 11.63 -2.42 1.74
C GLN A 115 10.09 -2.35 1.89
N PHE A 116 9.57 -1.21 2.38
CA PHE A 116 8.14 -1.06 2.69
C PHE A 116 7.60 -2.24 3.49
N SER A 117 8.24 -2.55 4.62
CA SER A 117 7.87 -3.67 5.47
C SER A 117 6.36 -3.74 5.75
N LEU A 118 5.81 -4.93 5.65
CA LEU A 118 4.40 -5.20 5.98
C LEU A 118 4.24 -5.82 7.38
N VAL A 119 5.33 -5.89 8.15
CA VAL A 119 5.24 -6.31 9.55
C VAL A 119 4.35 -5.35 10.31
N GLY A 120 3.30 -5.87 10.93
CA GLY A 120 2.32 -5.06 11.67
C GLY A 120 1.25 -4.41 10.80
N VAL A 121 1.25 -4.61 9.49
CA VAL A 121 0.29 -3.92 8.59
C VAL A 121 -1.15 -4.16 8.97
N PHE A 122 -1.50 -5.37 9.40
CA PHE A 122 -2.87 -5.73 9.79
C PHE A 122 -3.33 -5.02 11.08
N ALA A 123 -2.40 -4.57 11.92
CA ALA A 123 -2.71 -3.88 13.18
C ALA A 123 -3.37 -2.50 12.97
N HIS A 124 -3.30 -1.94 11.75
CA HIS A 124 -3.90 -0.65 11.39
C HIS A 124 -5.29 -0.78 10.76
N TYR A 125 -5.74 -1.99 10.41
CA TYR A 125 -7.02 -2.19 9.73
C TYR A 125 -8.07 -2.79 10.67
N PRO A 126 -9.36 -2.35 10.52
CA PRO A 126 -9.85 -1.34 9.58
C PRO A 126 -9.48 0.10 9.98
N GLU A 127 -9.36 0.99 8.99
CA GLU A 127 -9.06 2.41 9.20
C GLU A 127 -9.97 3.32 8.38
N SER A 128 -9.96 4.63 8.63
CA SER A 128 -10.65 5.60 7.77
C SER A 128 -10.03 5.60 6.38
N ASN A 129 -10.88 5.58 5.36
CA ASN A 129 -10.41 5.56 3.97
C ASN A 129 -9.85 6.93 3.57
N TYR A 130 -8.52 7.06 3.54
CA TYR A 130 -7.82 8.31 3.16
C TYR A 130 -7.88 8.62 1.65
N ARG A 131 -8.51 7.77 0.85
CA ARG A 131 -8.68 7.95 -0.61
C ARG A 131 -10.12 8.12 -1.05
N GLY A 132 -11.06 8.16 -0.11
CA GLY A 132 -12.49 8.30 -0.37
C GLY A 132 -13.32 8.13 0.90
N PRO A 133 -14.62 8.11 0.79
CA PRO A 133 -15.50 7.93 1.95
C PRO A 133 -15.44 6.49 2.50
N GLY A 134 -15.78 6.34 3.78
CA GLY A 134 -16.00 5.05 4.42
C GLY A 134 -14.77 4.46 5.10
N ILE A 135 -14.83 3.16 5.33
CA ILE A 135 -13.84 2.37 6.07
C ILE A 135 -13.02 1.55 5.08
N LEU A 136 -11.72 1.57 5.24
CA LEU A 136 -10.76 0.78 4.46
C LEU A 136 -10.41 -0.49 5.24
N THR A 137 -10.75 -1.65 4.67
CA THR A 137 -10.36 -2.95 5.23
C THR A 137 -9.01 -3.41 4.67
N MET A 138 -8.42 -4.44 5.28
CA MET A 138 -7.20 -5.07 4.74
C MET A 138 -7.41 -5.59 3.31
N GLY A 139 -8.58 -6.15 3.00
CA GLY A 139 -8.93 -6.60 1.65
C GLY A 139 -8.99 -5.44 0.64
N ASP A 140 -9.57 -4.31 1.03
CA ASP A 140 -9.59 -3.10 0.18
C ASP A 140 -8.18 -2.57 -0.05
N ARG A 141 -7.32 -2.61 0.97
CA ARG A 141 -5.91 -2.21 0.84
C ARG A 141 -5.14 -3.12 -0.11
N ILE A 142 -5.35 -4.43 -0.05
CA ILE A 142 -4.77 -5.40 -0.99
C ILE A 142 -5.25 -5.08 -2.41
N ASN A 143 -6.55 -4.88 -2.62
CA ASN A 143 -7.10 -4.54 -3.93
C ASN A 143 -6.56 -3.21 -4.48
N ALA A 144 -6.32 -2.24 -3.61
CA ALA A 144 -5.65 -1.00 -4.01
C ALA A 144 -4.23 -1.24 -4.56
N CYS A 145 -3.50 -2.25 -4.08
CA CYS A 145 -2.22 -2.67 -4.65
C CYS A 145 -2.40 -3.44 -5.96
N MET A 146 -3.38 -4.35 -6.01
CA MET A 146 -3.68 -5.13 -7.22
C MET A 146 -3.91 -4.23 -8.44
N VAL A 147 -4.76 -3.20 -8.30
CA VAL A 147 -5.11 -2.32 -9.42
C VAL A 147 -4.04 -1.28 -9.74
N ARG A 148 -3.12 -0.99 -8.82
CA ARG A 148 -2.07 0.02 -9.01
C ARG A 148 -0.69 -0.59 -9.20
N SER A 149 -0.15 -1.21 -8.16
CA SER A 149 1.22 -1.74 -8.18
C SER A 149 1.36 -2.94 -9.12
N GLU A 150 0.35 -3.80 -9.14
CA GLU A 150 0.32 -4.97 -10.01
C GLU A 150 -0.35 -4.70 -11.36
N ASN A 151 -0.82 -3.46 -11.60
CA ASN A 151 -1.52 -3.05 -12.83
C ASN A 151 -2.59 -4.06 -13.26
N GLY A 152 -3.37 -4.56 -12.30
CA GLY A 152 -4.28 -5.68 -12.47
C GLY A 152 -5.73 -5.33 -12.16
N LYS A 153 -6.50 -6.36 -11.82
CA LYS A 153 -7.91 -6.27 -11.44
C LYS A 153 -8.07 -6.50 -9.94
N PRO A 154 -9.10 -5.95 -9.30
CA PRO A 154 -9.41 -6.28 -7.92
C PRO A 154 -9.78 -7.76 -7.80
N LEU A 155 -9.28 -8.40 -6.75
CA LEU A 155 -9.71 -9.76 -6.37
C LEU A 155 -11.12 -9.70 -5.78
N ASP A 156 -11.94 -10.72 -6.04
CA ASP A 156 -13.17 -10.92 -5.30
C ASP A 156 -12.87 -11.10 -3.82
N LYS A 157 -13.61 -10.39 -2.95
CA LYS A 157 -13.39 -10.40 -1.50
C LYS A 157 -13.55 -11.78 -0.86
N ASN A 158 -14.33 -12.66 -1.50
CA ASN A 158 -14.59 -14.02 -1.04
C ASN A 158 -13.69 -15.07 -1.70
N SER A 159 -12.86 -14.66 -2.69
CA SER A 159 -11.95 -15.57 -3.37
C SER A 159 -10.94 -16.22 -2.42
N LYS A 160 -10.44 -17.37 -2.81
CA LYS A 160 -9.37 -18.06 -2.05
C LYS A 160 -8.06 -17.24 -2.04
N GLU A 161 -7.79 -16.51 -3.11
CA GLU A 161 -6.65 -15.62 -3.25
C GLU A 161 -6.69 -14.50 -2.23
N MET A 162 -7.82 -13.80 -2.12
CA MET A 162 -7.99 -12.72 -1.15
C MET A 162 -7.92 -13.24 0.28
N LYS A 163 -8.61 -14.33 0.59
CA LYS A 163 -8.57 -14.95 1.94
C LYS A 163 -7.15 -15.37 2.32
N ALA A 164 -6.40 -15.94 1.38
CA ALA A 164 -5.02 -16.34 1.60
C ALA A 164 -4.09 -15.14 1.84
N LEU A 165 -4.23 -14.07 1.04
CA LEU A 165 -3.45 -12.85 1.24
C LEU A 165 -3.79 -12.16 2.56
N VAL A 166 -5.06 -12.07 2.94
CA VAL A 166 -5.49 -11.51 4.24
C VAL A 166 -4.91 -12.33 5.39
N ALA A 167 -4.95 -13.67 5.31
CA ALA A 167 -4.33 -14.55 6.31
C ALA A 167 -2.82 -14.33 6.39
N TYR A 168 -2.17 -14.09 5.26
CA TYR A 168 -0.74 -13.78 5.21
C TYR A 168 -0.41 -12.43 5.85
N MET A 169 -1.18 -11.36 5.57
CA MET A 169 -1.02 -10.05 6.22
C MET A 169 -1.25 -10.15 7.74
N TYR A 170 -2.24 -10.94 8.16
CA TYR A 170 -2.47 -11.23 9.57
C TYR A 170 -1.25 -11.93 10.22
N PHE A 171 -0.68 -12.92 9.53
CA PHE A 171 0.55 -13.59 10.00
C PHE A 171 1.72 -12.62 10.17
N LEU A 172 1.94 -11.73 9.20
CA LEU A 172 2.99 -10.71 9.28
C LEU A 172 2.79 -9.73 10.45
N SER A 173 1.59 -9.67 11.00
CA SER A 173 1.25 -8.79 12.13
C SER A 173 1.19 -9.50 13.48
N LYS A 174 1.53 -10.80 13.54
CA LYS A 174 1.52 -11.55 14.81
C LYS A 174 2.46 -10.92 15.85
N GLY A 175 1.90 -10.66 17.03
CA GLY A 175 2.61 -10.04 18.13
C GLY A 175 2.75 -8.52 18.04
N VAL A 176 2.06 -7.88 17.08
CA VAL A 176 1.90 -6.43 17.00
C VAL A 176 0.52 -6.06 17.55
N PRO A 177 0.41 -5.28 18.63
CA PRO A 177 -0.90 -4.84 19.16
C PRO A 177 -1.65 -3.98 18.12
N VAL A 178 -2.97 -4.04 18.15
CA VAL A 178 -3.83 -3.21 17.29
C VAL A 178 -3.55 -1.72 17.55
N GLY A 179 -3.45 -0.94 16.50
CA GLY A 179 -3.14 0.49 16.56
C GLY A 179 -1.66 0.83 16.72
N THR A 180 -0.80 -0.17 16.87
CA THR A 180 0.65 0.07 17.06
C THR A 180 1.38 0.23 15.73
N LYS A 181 2.18 1.29 15.61
CA LYS A 181 3.08 1.54 14.48
C LYS A 181 4.41 0.83 14.65
N VAL A 182 4.78 0.01 13.70
CA VAL A 182 6.09 -0.63 13.67
C VAL A 182 7.11 0.31 13.05
N LEU A 183 8.17 0.61 13.81
CA LEU A 183 9.23 1.53 13.40
C LEU A 183 10.27 0.81 12.53
N THR A 184 10.49 1.36 11.35
CA THR A 184 11.55 0.98 10.40
C THR A 184 12.42 2.19 10.12
N ASP A 185 13.57 2.01 9.45
CA ASP A 185 14.38 3.16 9.06
C ASP A 185 13.66 4.08 8.07
N TYR A 186 12.67 3.53 7.35
CA TYR A 186 11.85 4.30 6.41
C TYR A 186 10.91 5.30 7.10
N ASN A 187 10.37 4.97 8.28
CA ASN A 187 9.31 5.73 8.93
C ASN A 187 9.67 6.31 10.31
N SER A 188 10.84 5.98 10.85
CA SER A 188 11.25 6.41 12.21
C SER A 188 12.10 7.69 12.24
N LYS A 189 12.70 8.07 11.10
CA LYS A 189 13.55 9.24 10.97
C LYS A 189 13.52 9.80 9.55
N PRO A 190 13.91 11.07 9.33
CA PRO A 190 14.12 11.59 7.99
C PRO A 190 15.20 10.77 7.27
N VAL A 191 14.84 10.15 6.14
CA VAL A 191 15.77 9.36 5.32
C VAL A 191 16.49 10.26 4.33
N LEU A 192 15.75 11.19 3.72
CA LEU A 192 16.18 12.02 2.61
C LEU A 192 15.27 13.24 2.50
N ASP A 193 15.86 14.41 2.33
CA ASP A 193 15.12 15.63 2.03
C ASP A 193 14.75 15.66 0.54
N THR A 194 13.52 15.24 0.24
CA THR A 194 13.00 15.16 -1.13
C THR A 194 12.46 16.48 -1.66
N SER A 195 12.37 17.53 -0.83
CA SER A 195 11.90 18.87 -1.26
C SER A 195 12.84 19.54 -2.26
N LYS A 196 14.12 19.18 -2.24
CA LYS A 196 15.15 19.70 -3.16
C LYS A 196 14.99 19.21 -4.60
N GLY A 197 14.19 18.15 -4.81
CA GLY A 197 14.10 17.51 -6.12
C GLY A 197 15.40 16.83 -6.55
N GLY A 198 15.44 16.34 -7.78
CA GLY A 198 16.63 15.78 -8.42
C GLY A 198 16.72 16.20 -9.88
N ASP A 199 17.93 16.13 -10.44
CA ASP A 199 18.18 16.37 -11.86
C ASP A 199 18.08 15.06 -12.64
N PRO A 200 17.05 14.88 -13.52
CA PRO A 200 16.91 13.66 -14.30
C PRO A 200 18.03 13.42 -15.30
N LYS A 201 18.76 14.47 -15.75
CA LYS A 201 19.92 14.29 -16.64
C LYS A 201 21.10 13.67 -15.87
N ALA A 202 21.40 14.18 -14.68
CA ALA A 202 22.39 13.57 -13.80
C ALA A 202 21.95 12.16 -13.36
N GLY A 203 20.64 11.99 -13.08
CA GLY A 203 20.05 10.71 -12.73
C GLY A 203 20.19 9.64 -13.79
N LYS A 204 20.14 10.00 -15.07
CA LYS A 204 20.43 9.09 -16.18
C LYS A 204 21.82 8.49 -16.06
N LEU A 205 22.82 9.30 -15.77
CA LEU A 205 24.22 8.84 -15.60
C LEU A 205 24.34 7.90 -14.37
N VAL A 206 23.66 8.23 -13.27
CA VAL A 206 23.64 7.33 -12.09
C VAL A 206 22.99 6.01 -12.45
N PHE A 207 21.85 6.04 -13.18
CA PHE A 207 21.15 4.83 -13.63
C PHE A 207 22.03 3.95 -14.50
N GLU A 208 22.65 4.50 -15.52
CA GLU A 208 23.53 3.78 -16.46
C GLU A 208 24.71 3.11 -15.75
N ASN A 209 25.31 3.79 -14.77
CA ASN A 209 26.49 3.30 -14.07
C ASN A 209 26.19 2.33 -12.90
N LYS A 210 25.04 2.50 -12.21
CA LYS A 210 24.79 1.80 -10.94
C LYS A 210 23.52 0.94 -10.92
N CYS A 211 22.63 1.06 -11.91
CA CYS A 211 21.32 0.42 -11.91
C CYS A 211 21.08 -0.47 -13.11
N ALA A 212 21.53 -0.06 -14.29
CA ALA A 212 21.23 -0.71 -15.56
C ALA A 212 21.74 -2.16 -15.63
N ALA A 213 22.84 -2.49 -14.94
CA ALA A 213 23.37 -3.85 -14.90
C ALA A 213 22.35 -4.88 -14.38
N CYS A 214 21.48 -4.45 -13.44
CA CYS A 214 20.43 -5.30 -12.87
C CYS A 214 19.07 -5.03 -13.54
N HIS A 215 18.69 -3.76 -13.69
CA HIS A 215 17.35 -3.37 -14.12
C HIS A 215 17.17 -3.24 -15.64
N GLY A 216 18.22 -3.60 -16.43
CA GLY A 216 18.22 -3.43 -17.88
C GLY A 216 18.55 -2.00 -18.29
N LYS A 217 19.09 -1.81 -19.51
CA LYS A 217 19.52 -0.51 -20.03
C LYS A 217 18.37 0.49 -20.14
N ASN A 218 17.17 -0.02 -20.43
CA ASN A 218 15.94 0.76 -20.55
C ASN A 218 15.00 0.54 -19.37
N GLY A 219 15.49 0.06 -18.20
CA GLY A 219 14.68 -0.20 -17.02
C GLY A 219 13.63 -1.30 -17.16
N GLU A 220 13.75 -2.11 -18.19
CA GLU A 220 12.83 -3.20 -18.54
C GLU A 220 12.90 -4.40 -17.61
N GLY A 221 13.86 -4.42 -16.68
CA GLY A 221 14.14 -5.53 -15.79
C GLY A 221 14.96 -6.63 -16.43
N THR A 222 15.41 -7.58 -15.62
CA THR A 222 16.12 -8.77 -16.07
C THR A 222 15.28 -10.01 -15.81
N ILE A 223 15.03 -10.79 -16.87
CA ILE A 223 14.21 -12.02 -16.79
C ILE A 223 14.89 -13.02 -15.86
N ASN A 224 14.10 -13.70 -15.03
CA ASN A 224 14.59 -14.75 -14.15
C ASN A 224 15.03 -15.97 -14.98
N PRO A 225 16.29 -16.41 -14.86
CA PRO A 225 16.76 -17.59 -15.58
C PRO A 225 16.12 -18.89 -15.07
N ASP A 226 15.70 -18.93 -13.80
CA ASP A 226 14.99 -20.07 -13.24
C ASP A 226 13.53 -20.08 -13.71
N LYS A 227 13.24 -20.89 -14.70
CA LYS A 227 11.88 -21.06 -15.24
C LYS A 227 10.91 -21.77 -14.31
N LYS A 228 11.40 -22.37 -13.22
CA LYS A 228 10.56 -22.97 -12.17
C LYS A 228 10.15 -21.95 -11.11
N SER A 229 10.87 -20.83 -11.04
CA SER A 229 10.45 -19.71 -10.20
C SER A 229 9.11 -19.15 -10.68
N GLY A 230 8.22 -18.83 -9.77
CA GLY A 230 6.99 -18.08 -10.07
C GLY A 230 7.24 -16.60 -10.38
N ASN A 231 8.48 -16.13 -10.26
CA ASN A 231 8.87 -14.76 -10.57
C ASN A 231 9.36 -14.63 -12.02
N TYR A 232 8.72 -13.72 -12.76
CA TYR A 232 9.15 -13.40 -14.12
C TYR A 232 10.52 -12.72 -14.15
N PHE A 233 10.77 -11.82 -13.21
CA PHE A 233 12.02 -11.06 -13.11
C PHE A 233 12.93 -11.59 -12.01
N ALA A 234 14.24 -11.63 -12.30
CA ALA A 234 15.30 -11.69 -11.31
C ALA A 234 15.49 -10.30 -10.66
N PHE A 235 15.47 -9.25 -11.51
CA PHE A 235 15.45 -7.85 -11.08
C PHE A 235 14.29 -7.13 -11.79
N PRO A 236 13.39 -6.46 -11.04
CA PRO A 236 12.12 -5.98 -11.58
C PRO A 236 12.29 -4.86 -12.60
N ALA A 237 11.32 -4.77 -13.53
CA ALA A 237 11.14 -3.59 -14.37
C ALA A 237 10.82 -2.35 -13.52
N LEU A 238 11.41 -1.22 -13.86
CA LEU A 238 11.20 0.06 -13.19
C LEU A 238 10.23 0.98 -13.94
N TRP A 239 10.09 0.77 -15.25
CA TRP A 239 9.13 1.44 -16.13
C TRP A 239 8.80 0.56 -17.34
N GLY A 240 7.98 1.08 -18.25
CA GLY A 240 7.47 0.34 -19.40
C GLY A 240 6.29 -0.56 -19.04
N LYS A 241 5.80 -1.30 -20.02
CA LYS A 241 4.53 -2.05 -19.96
C LYS A 241 4.44 -3.12 -18.87
N ASP A 242 5.56 -3.66 -18.43
CA ASP A 242 5.64 -4.76 -17.46
C ASP A 242 5.86 -4.27 -16.01
N ALA A 243 5.95 -2.94 -15.81
CA ALA A 243 6.11 -2.31 -14.50
C ALA A 243 4.76 -1.95 -13.84
N TYR A 244 4.82 -1.31 -12.69
CA TYR A 244 3.67 -0.72 -12.00
C TYR A 244 3.08 0.45 -12.79
N ASN A 245 1.80 0.80 -12.53
CA ASN A 245 1.16 1.92 -13.21
C ASN A 245 1.27 3.26 -12.46
N THR A 246 0.81 4.33 -13.08
CA THR A 246 0.91 5.70 -12.54
C THR A 246 0.13 5.94 -11.24
N GLY A 247 -0.73 5.03 -10.80
CA GLY A 247 -1.43 5.07 -9.52
C GLY A 247 -0.67 4.39 -8.37
N ALA A 248 0.45 3.74 -8.65
CA ALA A 248 1.22 3.00 -7.65
C ALA A 248 1.93 3.91 -6.64
N GLY A 249 2.19 3.38 -5.45
CA GLY A 249 2.95 4.10 -4.43
C GLY A 249 4.35 4.50 -4.86
N MET A 250 5.00 3.65 -5.67
CA MET A 250 6.34 3.92 -6.23
C MET A 250 6.35 5.02 -7.30
N GLN A 251 5.19 5.46 -7.79
CA GLN A 251 5.10 6.61 -8.68
C GLN A 251 5.30 7.94 -7.93
N HIS A 252 5.13 7.98 -6.61
CA HIS A 252 5.41 9.18 -5.83
C HIS A 252 6.92 9.36 -5.68
N TYR A 253 7.43 10.49 -6.18
CA TYR A 253 8.86 10.81 -6.20
C TYR A 253 9.54 10.67 -4.84
N ASP A 254 8.91 11.20 -3.78
CA ASP A 254 9.44 11.15 -2.42
C ASP A 254 9.60 9.70 -1.91
N LYS A 255 8.64 8.84 -2.20
CA LYS A 255 8.67 7.41 -1.82
C LYS A 255 9.74 6.66 -2.60
N LEU A 256 9.82 6.91 -3.90
CA LEU A 256 10.81 6.30 -4.77
C LEU A 256 12.24 6.69 -4.35
N ALA A 257 12.50 7.98 -4.14
CA ALA A 257 13.81 8.47 -3.73
C ALA A 257 14.28 7.87 -2.39
N LYS A 258 13.40 7.86 -1.38
CA LYS A 258 13.67 7.24 -0.08
C LYS A 258 13.91 5.73 -0.18
N TYR A 259 13.11 5.04 -1.00
CA TYR A 259 13.30 3.61 -1.24
C TYR A 259 14.66 3.31 -1.86
N ILE A 260 15.04 4.07 -2.89
CA ILE A 260 16.33 3.96 -3.56
C ILE A 260 17.46 4.21 -2.55
N LYS A 261 17.38 5.28 -1.78
CA LYS A 261 18.41 5.63 -0.77
C LYS A 261 18.65 4.52 0.22
N LEU A 262 17.60 3.86 0.70
CA LEU A 262 17.68 2.81 1.72
C LEU A 262 18.08 1.44 1.18
N ASN A 263 17.80 1.16 -0.11
CA ASN A 263 17.82 -0.22 -0.60
C ASN A 263 18.70 -0.45 -1.83
N MET A 264 19.09 0.61 -2.56
CA MET A 264 19.80 0.46 -3.83
C MET A 264 21.19 1.08 -3.86
N PRO A 265 22.14 0.46 -4.53
CA PRO A 265 22.10 -0.89 -5.13
C PRO A 265 21.81 -1.97 -4.09
N LYS A 266 21.00 -2.96 -4.45
CA LYS A 266 20.54 -4.01 -3.51
C LYS A 266 21.74 -4.74 -2.90
N GLY A 267 21.76 -4.81 -1.56
CA GLY A 267 22.87 -5.41 -0.79
C GLY A 267 24.04 -4.45 -0.51
N ASN A 268 24.09 -3.29 -1.17
CA ASN A 268 25.12 -2.28 -0.97
C ASN A 268 24.55 -0.86 -1.24
N ALA A 269 23.67 -0.39 -0.37
CA ALA A 269 22.99 0.90 -0.51
C ALA A 269 23.94 2.07 -0.16
N THR A 270 24.81 2.43 -1.11
CA THR A 270 25.88 3.42 -0.94
C THR A 270 25.67 4.74 -1.70
N LEU A 271 24.47 4.95 -2.30
CA LEU A 271 24.18 6.19 -3.01
C LEU A 271 24.26 7.39 -2.06
N SER A 272 24.85 8.48 -2.52
CA SER A 272 24.71 9.79 -1.86
C SER A 272 23.26 10.27 -1.94
N ASP A 273 22.89 11.26 -1.13
CA ASP A 273 21.54 11.83 -1.17
C ASP A 273 21.25 12.42 -2.54
N LYS A 274 22.22 13.13 -3.13
CA LYS A 274 22.11 13.70 -4.48
C LYS A 274 21.89 12.62 -5.53
N GLU A 275 22.67 11.55 -5.53
CA GLU A 275 22.49 10.45 -6.50
C GLU A 275 21.14 9.76 -6.36
N ALA A 276 20.66 9.57 -5.13
CA ALA A 276 19.33 8.97 -4.89
C ALA A 276 18.20 9.88 -5.40
N LEU A 277 18.31 11.19 -5.18
CA LEU A 277 17.35 12.18 -5.71
C LEU A 277 17.38 12.23 -7.24
N ASP A 278 18.56 12.32 -7.83
CA ASP A 278 18.73 12.43 -9.27
C ASP A 278 18.21 11.19 -10.01
N VAL A 279 18.60 10.00 -9.58
CA VAL A 279 18.14 8.76 -10.22
C VAL A 279 16.64 8.51 -9.99
N ALA A 280 16.09 8.92 -8.86
CA ALA A 280 14.65 8.88 -8.64
C ALA A 280 13.91 9.82 -9.60
N ALA A 281 14.43 11.03 -9.85
CA ALA A 281 13.88 11.96 -10.84
C ALA A 281 13.92 11.38 -12.26
N PHE A 282 15.02 10.74 -12.63
CA PHE A 282 15.12 10.05 -13.92
C PHE A 282 14.10 8.92 -14.09
N ILE A 283 13.93 8.06 -13.08
CA ILE A 283 12.96 6.94 -13.11
C ILE A 283 11.53 7.46 -13.07
N HIS A 284 11.27 8.54 -12.33
CA HIS A 284 9.94 9.12 -12.17
C HIS A 284 9.33 9.59 -13.49
N ILE A 285 10.12 10.19 -14.37
CA ILE A 285 9.65 10.72 -15.67
C ILE A 285 9.49 9.67 -16.77
N GLN A 286 9.93 8.43 -16.55
CA GLN A 286 9.81 7.38 -17.56
C GLN A 286 8.36 6.91 -17.73
N ASP A 287 8.03 6.44 -18.93
CA ASP A 287 6.69 5.97 -19.28
C ASP A 287 6.31 4.70 -18.51
N LYS A 288 5.10 4.71 -17.97
CA LYS A 288 4.49 3.59 -17.23
C LYS A 288 3.05 3.41 -17.67
N PRO A 289 2.46 2.22 -17.45
CA PRO A 289 1.03 2.02 -17.70
C PRO A 289 0.21 3.08 -16.97
N LYS A 290 -0.80 3.63 -17.62
CA LYS A 290 -1.68 4.64 -17.00
C LYS A 290 -2.67 3.95 -16.06
N PHE A 291 -2.83 4.50 -14.85
CA PHE A 291 -3.91 4.09 -13.97
C PHE A 291 -5.23 4.67 -14.47
N MET A 292 -6.16 3.78 -14.84
CA MET A 292 -7.43 4.19 -15.48
C MET A 292 -8.56 4.48 -14.47
N GLY A 293 -8.27 4.36 -13.16
CA GLY A 293 -9.30 4.48 -12.11
C GLY A 293 -10.20 3.23 -12.01
N HIS A 294 -10.53 2.80 -10.81
CA HIS A 294 -11.58 1.81 -10.49
C HIS A 294 -12.23 2.21 -9.18
#